data_05d303ffd6670f5dc0acad9b5c809e78
#
_entry.id   05d303ffd6670f5dc0acad9b5c809e78
#
_cell.length_a   1.000
_cell.length_b   1.000
_cell.length_c   1.000
_cell.angle_alpha   90.00
_cell.angle_beta   90.00
_cell.angle_gamma   90.00
#
_symmetry.space_group_name_H-M   'P 1'
#
loop_
_entity.id
_entity.type
_entity.pdbx_description
1 polymer ?
#
loop_
_entity_poly.entity_id
_entity_poly.type
_entity_poly.pdbx_seq_one_letter_code
_entity_poly.pdbx_strand_id
1 'polypeptide(L)'
;MLLFVSVFPMIIISGKAIGETKINYVPIPGCIEGNEPIIKVEHNNRNVVATTHEIITSKNVAIVDLLEQIDEQMIYNYIDDLASFGPRETGEPACEESAEYIYNEFEQMGLDVRYDDWEREGYTSNNVEATLPGTDQTSDEIYIVCGHYDTVPESPGADDDASGVAVALAAAYVMSQYSFNHTVRFVAFSGEEQGLLGSYMYVQEVIENGDNVMGVLNADMIGFAVSEYDEDYLKIFEDGESMWLFNFTNAVSLLYSDYIDLSLIDAGFTWGSDHYYFWEYGYSALFYHEYNFNDYYHSEQDTLENMNMEYCVKGTRLILATLAELAQIGSTNTPPSLPSITGPSKGKIEIEYDYYFVSTDPEGYDIYYSIDWGDDTGILYVGPYDSGQVFTLNHTWIEPGTYVIKAKAKDIFGAESDWATLEIVITKSKSISNNFTMKLLERFPNVFQIVKVLLKL
;
A
#
# COMPACT_ATOMS: atom_id res chain seq x y z
N MET A 1 15.58 -51.15 -17.12
CA MET A 1 15.96 -49.80 -16.66
C MET A 1 16.07 -48.93 -17.87
N LEU A 2 14.94 -48.35 -18.28
CA LEU A 2 14.83 -47.44 -19.46
C LEU A 2 14.47 -46.05 -18.92
N LEU A 3 15.39 -45.12 -19.08
CA LEU A 3 15.15 -43.69 -18.87
C LEU A 3 14.27 -43.17 -20.00
N PHE A 4 13.09 -42.61 -19.68
CA PHE A 4 12.37 -41.75 -20.58
C PHE A 4 12.78 -40.30 -20.33
N VAL A 5 13.53 -39.72 -21.25
CA VAL A 5 13.75 -38.29 -21.34
C VAL A 5 12.66 -37.74 -22.26
N SER A 6 11.70 -37.02 -21.69
CA SER A 6 10.71 -36.28 -22.49
C SER A 6 11.30 -34.92 -22.89
N VAL A 7 11.59 -34.80 -24.19
CA VAL A 7 11.97 -33.54 -24.84
C VAL A 7 10.67 -32.87 -25.25
N PHE A 8 10.33 -31.74 -24.63
CA PHE A 8 9.27 -30.85 -25.13
C PHE A 8 9.82 -30.02 -26.29
N PRO A 9 9.10 -29.89 -27.40
CA PRO A 9 9.54 -29.06 -28.51
C PRO A 9 9.32 -27.59 -28.22
N MET A 10 10.38 -26.81 -28.38
CA MET A 10 10.37 -25.36 -28.42
C MET A 10 9.62 -24.90 -29.65
N ILE A 11 8.45 -24.26 -29.51
CA ILE A 11 7.72 -23.68 -30.64
C ILE A 11 8.25 -22.26 -30.83
N ILE A 12 9.02 -22.11 -31.91
CA ILE A 12 9.39 -20.77 -32.46
C ILE A 12 8.22 -20.31 -33.32
N ILE A 13 7.46 -19.32 -32.88
CA ILE A 13 6.45 -18.67 -33.70
C ILE A 13 7.11 -17.51 -34.44
N SER A 14 7.37 -17.71 -35.71
CA SER A 14 7.76 -16.64 -36.64
C SER A 14 6.53 -15.84 -37.03
N GLY A 15 6.57 -14.52 -36.87
CA GLY A 15 5.46 -13.62 -37.20
C GLY A 15 4.90 -13.80 -38.61
N LYS A 16 3.62 -14.04 -38.67
CA LYS A 16 2.79 -13.78 -39.86
C LYS A 16 1.62 -12.91 -39.42
N ALA A 17 1.38 -11.85 -40.19
CA ALA A 17 0.22 -10.99 -40.04
C ALA A 17 -1.05 -11.83 -39.91
N ILE A 18 -1.76 -11.70 -38.79
CA ILE A 18 -3.03 -12.38 -38.53
C ILE A 18 -4.13 -11.48 -39.09
N GLY A 19 -4.94 -12.07 -39.99
CA GLY A 19 -6.11 -11.42 -40.56
C GLY A 19 -7.19 -11.19 -39.48
N GLU A 20 -8.09 -10.25 -39.78
CA GLU A 20 -9.21 -9.80 -38.96
C GLU A 20 -9.85 -10.95 -38.15
N THR A 21 -9.65 -10.98 -36.87
CA THR A 21 -10.35 -11.88 -35.96
C THR A 21 -11.73 -11.27 -35.72
N LYS A 22 -12.79 -11.98 -36.05
CA LYS A 22 -14.14 -11.58 -35.66
C LYS A 22 -14.27 -11.74 -34.16
N ILE A 23 -14.31 -10.62 -33.43
CA ILE A 23 -14.62 -10.58 -32.04
C ILE A 23 -16.12 -10.87 -31.87
N ASN A 24 -16.47 -11.92 -31.12
CA ASN A 24 -17.85 -12.19 -30.76
C ASN A 24 -18.16 -11.44 -29.47
N TYR A 25 -18.99 -10.41 -29.57
CA TYR A 25 -19.46 -9.65 -28.39
C TYR A 25 -20.51 -10.47 -27.67
N VAL A 26 -20.39 -10.56 -26.36
CA VAL A 26 -21.43 -11.05 -25.46
C VAL A 26 -21.95 -9.83 -24.68
N PRO A 27 -23.12 -9.28 -25.03
CA PRO A 27 -23.68 -8.15 -24.28
C PRO A 27 -24.09 -8.60 -22.88
N ILE A 28 -23.71 -7.84 -21.86
CA ILE A 28 -24.30 -7.97 -20.52
C ILE A 28 -25.66 -7.29 -20.58
N PRO A 29 -26.76 -7.95 -20.13
CA PRO A 29 -28.08 -7.33 -20.12
C PRO A 29 -28.10 -6.14 -19.17
N GLY A 30 -28.49 -4.96 -19.64
CA GLY A 30 -28.71 -3.77 -18.83
C GLY A 30 -27.82 -2.57 -19.14
N CYS A 31 -26.69 -2.74 -19.82
CA CYS A 31 -25.86 -1.61 -20.24
C CYS A 31 -26.54 -0.81 -21.36
N ILE A 32 -26.59 0.50 -21.21
CA ILE A 32 -27.18 1.43 -22.19
C ILE A 32 -26.37 1.37 -23.49
N GLU A 33 -27.00 1.00 -24.60
CA GLU A 33 -26.41 1.14 -25.92
C GLU A 33 -26.18 2.64 -26.25
N GLY A 34 -25.04 3.14 -25.92
CA GLY A 34 -24.56 4.46 -26.37
C GLY A 34 -24.22 4.39 -27.86
N ASN A 35 -24.99 5.08 -28.71
CA ASN A 35 -24.67 5.28 -30.11
C ASN A 35 -23.61 6.36 -30.29
N GLU A 36 -22.39 6.16 -29.82
CA GLU A 36 -21.28 7.02 -30.14
C GLU A 36 -20.45 6.41 -31.28
N PRO A 37 -20.05 7.19 -32.28
CA PRO A 37 -19.21 6.69 -33.35
C PRO A 37 -17.84 6.32 -32.79
N ILE A 38 -17.40 5.08 -32.98
CA ILE A 38 -16.06 4.60 -32.69
C ILE A 38 -15.06 5.52 -33.39
N ILE A 39 -14.52 6.49 -32.70
CA ILE A 39 -13.34 7.25 -33.11
C ILE A 39 -12.17 6.29 -32.97
N LYS A 40 -11.71 5.72 -34.08
CA LYS A 40 -10.43 5.00 -34.08
C LYS A 40 -9.33 6.00 -33.74
N VAL A 41 -8.94 6.06 -32.49
CA VAL A 41 -7.70 6.70 -32.10
C VAL A 41 -6.57 5.84 -32.63
N GLU A 42 -5.78 6.39 -33.58
CA GLU A 42 -4.56 5.73 -34.04
C GLU A 42 -3.64 5.68 -32.80
N HIS A 43 -3.50 4.48 -32.23
CA HIS A 43 -2.59 4.23 -31.12
C HIS A 43 -1.19 4.71 -31.49
N ASN A 44 -0.73 5.76 -30.86
CA ASN A 44 0.69 6.06 -30.83
C ASN A 44 1.36 4.86 -30.16
N ASN A 45 2.14 4.11 -30.98
CA ASN A 45 2.96 2.99 -30.51
C ASN A 45 3.77 3.40 -29.27
N ARG A 46 3.19 3.28 -28.08
CA ARG A 46 4.01 3.03 -26.91
C ARG A 46 4.62 1.67 -27.18
N ASN A 47 5.95 1.61 -27.30
CA ASN A 47 6.65 0.35 -27.26
C ASN A 47 6.34 -0.26 -25.89
N VAL A 48 5.30 -1.08 -25.80
CA VAL A 48 5.11 -2.00 -24.69
C VAL A 48 6.33 -2.91 -24.75
N VAL A 49 7.36 -2.55 -23.99
CA VAL A 49 8.44 -3.47 -23.67
C VAL A 49 7.72 -4.57 -22.90
N ALA A 50 7.56 -5.73 -23.52
CA ALA A 50 7.08 -6.91 -22.82
C ALA A 50 8.08 -7.15 -21.68
N THR A 51 7.78 -6.63 -20.49
CA THR A 51 8.44 -7.01 -19.27
C THR A 51 8.14 -8.50 -19.12
N THR A 52 9.19 -9.32 -19.22
CA THR A 52 9.08 -10.74 -18.91
C THR A 52 8.86 -10.82 -17.41
N HIS A 53 7.60 -10.81 -16.95
CA HIS A 53 7.30 -11.16 -15.58
C HIS A 53 7.83 -12.56 -15.34
N GLU A 54 8.64 -12.72 -14.32
CA GLU A 54 9.22 -14.02 -13.96
C GLU A 54 8.08 -15.01 -13.70
N ILE A 55 8.22 -16.22 -14.24
CA ILE A 55 7.25 -17.29 -13.99
C ILE A 55 7.29 -17.61 -12.51
N ILE A 56 6.19 -17.36 -11.81
CA ILE A 56 6.03 -17.69 -10.39
C ILE A 56 6.07 -19.21 -10.27
N THR A 57 7.03 -19.73 -9.54
CA THR A 57 7.26 -21.19 -9.43
C THR A 57 7.12 -21.75 -8.03
N SER A 58 6.99 -20.89 -7.02
CA SER A 58 6.86 -21.27 -5.61
C SER A 58 6.01 -20.28 -4.84
N LYS A 59 5.20 -20.77 -3.88
CA LYS A 59 4.41 -19.92 -2.97
C LYS A 59 5.33 -19.00 -2.18
N ASN A 60 4.98 -17.72 -2.11
CA ASN A 60 5.57 -16.77 -1.19
C ASN A 60 4.86 -16.87 0.17
N VAL A 61 5.59 -17.14 1.24
CA VAL A 61 5.02 -17.30 2.58
C VAL A 61 4.34 -16.00 3.05
N ALA A 62 4.88 -14.84 2.71
CA ALA A 62 4.27 -13.57 3.08
C ALA A 62 2.92 -13.36 2.37
N ILE A 63 2.76 -13.83 1.13
CA ILE A 63 1.46 -13.79 0.45
C ILE A 63 0.47 -14.76 1.10
N VAL A 64 0.93 -15.95 1.51
CA VAL A 64 0.08 -16.86 2.29
C VAL A 64 -0.43 -16.17 3.57
N ASP A 65 0.45 -15.48 4.29
CA ASP A 65 0.07 -14.72 5.50
C ASP A 65 -0.95 -13.61 5.19
N LEU A 66 -0.89 -12.98 4.01
CA LEU A 66 -1.91 -12.03 3.56
C LEU A 66 -3.26 -12.73 3.32
N LEU A 67 -3.25 -13.87 2.62
CA LEU A 67 -4.47 -14.60 2.28
C LEU A 67 -5.19 -15.15 3.52
N GLU A 68 -4.44 -15.58 4.54
CA GLU A 68 -4.99 -16.07 5.80
C GLU A 68 -5.68 -14.95 6.63
N GLN A 69 -5.37 -13.68 6.39
CA GLN A 69 -6.03 -12.55 7.04
C GLN A 69 -7.38 -12.18 6.41
N ILE A 70 -7.65 -12.61 5.18
CA ILE A 70 -8.94 -12.38 4.53
C ILE A 70 -9.94 -13.43 5.00
N ASP A 71 -10.95 -13.03 5.72
CA ASP A 71 -12.05 -13.89 6.17
C ASP A 71 -13.44 -13.33 5.79
N GLU A 72 -14.44 -14.16 5.92
CA GLU A 72 -15.82 -13.79 5.57
C GLU A 72 -16.35 -12.59 6.39
N GLN A 73 -15.95 -12.47 7.65
CA GLN A 73 -16.44 -11.39 8.50
C GLN A 73 -15.88 -10.04 8.07
N MET A 74 -14.63 -10.01 7.63
CA MET A 74 -14.02 -8.78 7.09
C MET A 74 -14.77 -8.31 5.85
N ILE A 75 -14.95 -9.18 4.87
CA ILE A 75 -15.63 -8.85 3.61
C ILE A 75 -17.09 -8.49 3.88
N TYR A 76 -17.78 -9.27 4.71
CA TYR A 76 -19.15 -8.98 5.12
C TYR A 76 -19.29 -7.57 5.72
N ASN A 77 -18.40 -7.18 6.61
CA ASN A 77 -18.47 -5.87 7.27
C ASN A 77 -18.31 -4.73 6.26
N TYR A 78 -17.35 -4.79 5.34
CA TYR A 78 -17.17 -3.74 4.33
C TYR A 78 -18.39 -3.61 3.40
N ILE A 79 -18.95 -4.74 2.97
CA ILE A 79 -20.14 -4.74 2.12
C ILE A 79 -21.37 -4.23 2.90
N ASP A 80 -21.57 -4.66 4.16
CA ASP A 80 -22.69 -4.25 5.01
C ASP A 80 -22.65 -2.75 5.30
N ASP A 81 -21.46 -2.24 5.62
CA ASP A 81 -21.26 -0.81 5.87
C ASP A 81 -21.61 0.01 4.61
N LEU A 82 -21.11 -0.37 3.43
CA LEU A 82 -21.41 0.31 2.17
C LEU A 82 -22.90 0.18 1.78
N ALA A 83 -23.47 -1.01 1.81
CA ALA A 83 -24.87 -1.24 1.47
C ALA A 83 -25.84 -0.54 2.46
N SER A 84 -25.40 -0.28 3.70
CA SER A 84 -26.20 0.40 4.73
C SER A 84 -26.51 1.86 4.40
N PHE A 85 -25.71 2.52 3.53
CA PHE A 85 -26.01 3.86 3.01
C PHE A 85 -27.25 3.86 2.11
N GLY A 86 -27.71 2.67 1.64
CA GLY A 86 -28.77 2.50 0.66
C GLY A 86 -28.29 2.80 -0.76
N PRO A 87 -29.20 3.19 -1.68
CA PRO A 87 -28.79 3.58 -3.02
C PRO A 87 -27.81 4.75 -3.00
N ARG A 88 -26.64 4.54 -3.62
CA ARG A 88 -25.50 5.48 -3.63
C ARG A 88 -25.38 6.17 -4.99
N GLU A 89 -26.52 6.65 -5.56
CA GLU A 89 -26.54 7.29 -6.86
C GLU A 89 -25.54 8.47 -6.92
N THR A 90 -24.73 8.53 -7.96
CA THR A 90 -23.71 9.55 -8.17
C THR A 90 -24.28 10.96 -8.07
N GLY A 91 -23.68 11.79 -7.21
CA GLY A 91 -24.11 13.17 -6.94
C GLY A 91 -25.19 13.30 -5.86
N GLU A 92 -25.68 12.19 -5.28
CA GLU A 92 -26.60 12.19 -4.16
C GLU A 92 -25.84 12.03 -2.81
N PRO A 93 -26.42 12.49 -1.68
CA PRO A 93 -25.73 12.50 -0.39
C PRO A 93 -25.21 11.13 0.06
N ALA A 94 -25.91 10.03 -0.22
CA ALA A 94 -25.47 8.69 0.15
C ALA A 94 -24.18 8.26 -0.59
N CYS A 95 -24.00 8.72 -1.81
CA CYS A 95 -22.77 8.53 -2.57
C CYS A 95 -21.60 9.32 -1.93
N GLU A 96 -21.82 10.58 -1.53
CA GLU A 96 -20.83 11.40 -0.84
C GLU A 96 -20.46 10.81 0.54
N GLU A 97 -21.46 10.33 1.32
CA GLU A 97 -21.25 9.70 2.62
C GLU A 97 -20.45 8.38 2.50
N SER A 98 -20.69 7.59 1.45
CA SER A 98 -19.91 6.37 1.18
C SER A 98 -18.48 6.68 0.72
N ALA A 99 -18.26 7.73 -0.06
CA ALA A 99 -16.92 8.21 -0.38
C ALA A 99 -16.14 8.63 0.88
N GLU A 100 -16.79 9.35 1.81
CA GLU A 100 -16.19 9.73 3.09
C GLU A 100 -15.86 8.49 3.95
N TYR A 101 -16.73 7.49 3.97
CA TYR A 101 -16.47 6.22 4.65
C TYR A 101 -15.22 5.53 4.08
N ILE A 102 -15.14 5.35 2.75
CA ILE A 102 -14.01 4.71 2.08
C ILE A 102 -12.71 5.47 2.34
N TYR A 103 -12.74 6.81 2.25
CA TYR A 103 -11.60 7.67 2.55
C TYR A 103 -11.09 7.44 3.97
N ASN A 104 -12.01 7.46 4.95
CA ASN A 104 -11.66 7.28 6.35
C ASN A 104 -11.10 5.87 6.65
N GLU A 105 -11.61 4.83 6.00
CA GLU A 105 -11.06 3.48 6.13
C GLU A 105 -9.61 3.43 5.63
N PHE A 106 -9.34 3.95 4.44
CA PHE A 106 -7.97 4.03 3.91
C PHE A 106 -7.04 4.89 4.78
N GLU A 107 -7.51 6.03 5.29
CA GLU A 107 -6.72 6.90 6.18
C GLU A 107 -6.35 6.18 7.49
N GLN A 108 -7.28 5.41 8.08
CA GLN A 108 -7.04 4.62 9.29
C GLN A 108 -5.99 3.52 9.07
N MET A 109 -5.84 3.01 7.85
CA MET A 109 -4.79 2.06 7.47
C MET A 109 -3.41 2.72 7.34
N GLY A 110 -3.35 4.06 7.41
CA GLY A 110 -2.09 4.84 7.33
C GLY A 110 -1.60 5.07 5.91
N LEU A 111 -2.47 4.91 4.92
CA LEU A 111 -2.16 5.15 3.51
C LEU A 111 -2.23 6.65 3.16
N ASP A 112 -1.62 7.03 2.03
CA ASP A 112 -1.77 8.36 1.45
C ASP A 112 -3.06 8.40 0.64
N VAL A 113 -4.06 9.14 1.12
CA VAL A 113 -5.43 9.11 0.60
C VAL A 113 -5.80 10.45 -0.02
N ARG A 114 -6.47 10.42 -1.16
CA ARG A 114 -6.99 11.62 -1.81
C ARG A 114 -8.38 11.41 -2.39
N TYR A 115 -9.14 12.49 -2.51
CA TYR A 115 -10.24 12.57 -3.45
C TYR A 115 -9.70 13.00 -4.81
N ASP A 116 -10.14 12.29 -5.85
CA ASP A 116 -9.95 12.67 -7.25
C ASP A 116 -11.28 13.24 -7.75
N ASP A 117 -11.42 14.56 -7.60
CA ASP A 117 -12.65 15.30 -7.93
C ASP A 117 -12.85 15.37 -9.44
N TRP A 118 -14.06 15.10 -9.93
CA TRP A 118 -14.37 15.18 -11.33
C TRP A 118 -15.75 15.81 -11.63
N GLU A 119 -15.87 16.40 -12.81
CA GLU A 119 -17.12 16.94 -13.37
C GLU A 119 -17.22 16.51 -14.84
N ARG A 120 -18.27 15.79 -15.19
CA ARG A 120 -18.53 15.32 -16.55
C ARG A 120 -20.01 15.10 -16.81
N GLU A 121 -20.50 15.45 -18.00
CA GLU A 121 -21.86 15.21 -18.47
C GLU A 121 -22.97 15.74 -17.56
N GLY A 122 -22.66 16.70 -16.71
CA GLY A 122 -23.57 17.33 -15.77
C GLY A 122 -23.61 16.70 -14.38
N TYR A 123 -22.80 15.64 -14.16
CA TYR A 123 -22.53 15.07 -12.86
C TYR A 123 -21.25 15.63 -12.26
N THR A 124 -21.22 15.73 -10.96
CA THR A 124 -20.03 16.10 -10.17
C THR A 124 -19.90 15.09 -9.03
N SER A 125 -18.75 14.48 -8.89
CA SER A 125 -18.46 13.52 -7.81
C SER A 125 -16.94 13.40 -7.64
N ASN A 126 -16.48 12.40 -6.91
CA ASN A 126 -15.05 12.11 -6.74
C ASN A 126 -14.80 10.60 -6.77
N ASN A 127 -13.62 10.21 -7.20
CA ASN A 127 -13.07 8.90 -6.91
C ASN A 127 -12.31 8.98 -5.59
N VAL A 128 -12.15 7.86 -4.89
CA VAL A 128 -11.32 7.78 -3.68
C VAL A 128 -10.11 6.91 -3.98
N GLU A 129 -8.92 7.48 -3.89
CA GLU A 129 -7.66 6.77 -4.11
C GLU A 129 -6.83 6.71 -2.85
N ALA A 130 -6.34 5.53 -2.50
CA ALA A 130 -5.31 5.34 -1.51
C ALA A 130 -4.04 4.78 -2.17
N THR A 131 -2.88 5.34 -1.83
CA THR A 131 -1.59 4.92 -2.38
C THR A 131 -0.72 4.26 -1.31
N LEU A 132 -0.24 3.04 -1.60
CA LEU A 132 0.83 2.37 -0.90
C LEU A 132 2.11 2.51 -1.75
N PRO A 133 3.06 3.36 -1.37
CA PRO A 133 4.24 3.63 -2.20
C PRO A 133 5.17 2.43 -2.27
N GLY A 134 5.73 2.19 -3.46
CA GLY A 134 6.78 1.19 -3.66
C GLY A 134 8.09 1.56 -2.97
N THR A 135 8.81 0.55 -2.51
CA THR A 135 10.10 0.73 -1.82
C THR A 135 11.30 0.70 -2.75
N ASP A 136 11.17 0.13 -3.95
CA ASP A 136 12.22 0.18 -4.97
C ASP A 136 12.25 1.57 -5.63
N GLN A 137 13.20 2.39 -5.21
CA GLN A 137 13.41 3.75 -5.73
C GLN A 137 13.80 3.80 -7.21
N THR A 138 14.05 2.66 -7.83
CA THR A 138 14.37 2.55 -9.27
C THR A 138 13.15 2.17 -10.10
N SER A 139 12.04 1.80 -9.47
CA SER A 139 10.78 1.46 -10.10
C SER A 139 9.80 2.65 -10.09
N ASP A 140 9.15 2.87 -11.21
CA ASP A 140 7.99 3.76 -11.36
C ASP A 140 6.69 2.97 -11.67
N GLU A 141 6.75 1.65 -11.55
CA GLU A 141 5.63 0.77 -11.82
C GLU A 141 4.51 0.93 -10.81
N ILE A 142 3.27 1.01 -11.32
CA ILE A 142 2.05 1.16 -10.52
C ILE A 142 1.10 0.03 -10.88
N TYR A 143 0.55 -0.64 -9.87
CA TYR A 143 -0.53 -1.60 -9.98
C TYR A 143 -1.77 -1.09 -9.28
N ILE A 144 -2.95 -1.28 -9.88
CA ILE A 144 -4.22 -0.75 -9.39
C ILE A 144 -5.18 -1.90 -9.11
N VAL A 145 -5.87 -1.84 -7.96
CA VAL A 145 -7.07 -2.62 -7.71
C VAL A 145 -8.23 -1.65 -7.51
N CYS A 146 -9.37 -1.93 -8.13
CA CYS A 146 -10.51 -1.03 -8.11
C CYS A 146 -11.87 -1.75 -8.19
N GLY A 147 -12.91 -1.00 -7.84
CA GLY A 147 -14.32 -1.27 -8.00
C GLY A 147 -15.06 0.06 -7.92
N HIS A 148 -16.39 0.08 -8.13
CA HIS A 148 -17.17 1.32 -8.04
C HIS A 148 -18.07 1.34 -6.79
N TYR A 149 -18.24 2.52 -6.22
CA TYR A 149 -19.04 2.64 -4.99
C TYR A 149 -20.43 3.27 -5.21
N ASP A 150 -20.68 3.85 -6.38
CA ASP A 150 -22.01 4.30 -6.76
C ASP A 150 -22.93 3.14 -7.15
N THR A 151 -24.23 3.38 -7.19
CA THR A 151 -25.26 2.40 -7.56
C THR A 151 -26.35 3.06 -8.38
N VAL A 152 -27.19 2.25 -9.02
CA VAL A 152 -28.47 2.73 -9.55
C VAL A 152 -29.43 3.13 -8.41
N PRO A 153 -30.43 4.03 -8.68
CA PRO A 153 -31.32 4.58 -7.64
C PRO A 153 -32.12 3.55 -6.87
N GLU A 154 -32.37 2.38 -7.43
CA GLU A 154 -33.21 1.34 -6.85
C GLU A 154 -32.45 0.30 -6.03
N SER A 155 -31.10 0.21 -6.20
CA SER A 155 -30.29 -0.85 -5.61
C SER A 155 -29.53 -0.39 -4.38
N PRO A 156 -29.52 -1.15 -3.27
CA PRO A 156 -28.57 -0.94 -2.19
C PRO A 156 -27.13 -1.33 -2.59
N GLY A 157 -26.93 -2.06 -3.71
CA GLY A 157 -25.66 -2.34 -4.32
C GLY A 157 -24.71 -3.14 -3.43
N ALA A 158 -25.17 -4.29 -2.91
CA ALA A 158 -24.32 -5.14 -2.10
C ALA A 158 -23.31 -5.91 -2.94
N ASP A 159 -23.75 -6.46 -4.08
CA ASP A 159 -22.91 -7.14 -5.04
C ASP A 159 -22.44 -6.17 -6.12
N ASP A 160 -23.30 -5.25 -6.56
CA ASP A 160 -23.07 -4.22 -7.58
C ASP A 160 -22.97 -2.81 -6.95
N ASP A 161 -21.77 -2.26 -6.54
CA ASP A 161 -20.52 -2.99 -6.49
C ASP A 161 -19.80 -2.75 -5.15
N ALA A 162 -20.53 -2.89 -4.03
CA ALA A 162 -19.85 -2.93 -2.74
C ALA A 162 -18.93 -4.16 -2.63
N SER A 163 -19.15 -5.23 -3.41
CA SER A 163 -18.31 -6.41 -3.43
C SER A 163 -16.90 -6.09 -3.96
N GLY A 164 -16.79 -5.35 -5.05
CA GLY A 164 -15.48 -4.93 -5.61
C GLY A 164 -14.79 -3.88 -4.76
N VAL A 165 -15.54 -2.92 -4.21
CA VAL A 165 -14.95 -1.96 -3.25
C VAL A 165 -14.41 -2.67 -2.00
N ALA A 166 -15.12 -3.70 -1.51
CA ALA A 166 -14.62 -4.52 -0.39
C ALA A 166 -13.32 -5.23 -0.70
N VAL A 167 -13.08 -5.65 -1.96
CA VAL A 167 -11.76 -6.16 -2.39
C VAL A 167 -10.68 -5.11 -2.22
N ALA A 168 -10.92 -3.88 -2.70
CA ALA A 168 -9.94 -2.80 -2.61
C ALA A 168 -9.64 -2.44 -1.14
N LEU A 169 -10.65 -2.35 -0.29
CA LEU A 169 -10.51 -2.09 1.16
C LEU A 169 -9.77 -3.22 1.88
N ALA A 170 -10.16 -4.48 1.63
CA ALA A 170 -9.52 -5.63 2.25
C ALA A 170 -8.06 -5.78 1.81
N ALA A 171 -7.77 -5.59 0.51
CA ALA A 171 -6.42 -5.60 0.00
C ALA A 171 -5.58 -4.48 0.62
N ALA A 172 -6.11 -3.26 0.71
CA ALA A 172 -5.45 -2.13 1.36
C ALA A 172 -5.13 -2.42 2.83
N TYR A 173 -6.10 -2.95 3.58
CA TYR A 173 -5.93 -3.28 5.00
C TYR A 173 -4.79 -4.26 5.24
N VAL A 174 -4.74 -5.37 4.48
CA VAL A 174 -3.70 -6.38 4.71
C VAL A 174 -2.36 -5.96 4.10
N MET A 175 -2.36 -5.33 2.91
CA MET A 175 -1.12 -4.92 2.24
C MET A 175 -0.42 -3.74 2.93
N SER A 176 -1.15 -2.84 3.59
CA SER A 176 -0.55 -1.72 4.35
C SER A 176 0.37 -2.16 5.49
N GLN A 177 0.29 -3.41 5.90
CA GLN A 177 1.13 -3.99 6.95
C GLN A 177 2.47 -4.54 6.43
N TYR A 178 2.68 -4.50 5.11
CA TYR A 178 3.86 -5.03 4.43
C TYR A 178 4.46 -3.99 3.49
N SER A 179 5.68 -4.24 3.03
CA SER A 179 6.33 -3.44 2.01
C SER A 179 6.30 -4.15 0.65
N PHE A 180 6.19 -3.38 -0.42
CA PHE A 180 6.19 -3.87 -1.79
C PHE A 180 7.23 -3.12 -2.62
N ASN A 181 7.80 -3.75 -3.63
CA ASN A 181 8.77 -3.10 -4.51
C ASN A 181 8.11 -2.01 -5.36
N HIS A 182 6.93 -2.29 -5.89
CA HIS A 182 6.20 -1.40 -6.77
C HIS A 182 5.04 -0.72 -6.05
N THR A 183 4.63 0.44 -6.55
CA THR A 183 3.52 1.20 -6.00
C THR A 183 2.19 0.50 -6.25
N VAL A 184 1.32 0.48 -5.24
CA VAL A 184 -0.05 -0.01 -5.35
C VAL A 184 -1.02 1.13 -5.09
N ARG A 185 -2.06 1.26 -5.94
CA ARG A 185 -3.20 2.14 -5.72
C ARG A 185 -4.47 1.32 -5.52
N PHE A 186 -5.21 1.68 -4.51
CA PHE A 186 -6.54 1.14 -4.21
C PHE A 186 -7.54 2.22 -4.55
N VAL A 187 -8.43 1.96 -5.52
CA VAL A 187 -9.30 3.00 -6.07
C VAL A 187 -10.75 2.56 -6.00
N ALA A 188 -11.60 3.41 -5.44
CA ALA A 188 -13.04 3.29 -5.53
C ALA A 188 -13.57 4.38 -6.46
N PHE A 189 -14.15 3.97 -7.58
CA PHE A 189 -14.72 4.87 -8.59
C PHE A 189 -16.15 5.29 -8.24
N SER A 190 -16.56 6.44 -8.75
CA SER A 190 -17.97 6.84 -8.81
C SER A 190 -18.36 7.15 -10.24
N GLY A 191 -19.67 7.16 -10.52
CA GLY A 191 -20.17 7.45 -11.87
C GLY A 191 -19.99 6.32 -12.85
N GLU A 192 -19.78 5.11 -12.38
CA GLU A 192 -19.81 3.90 -13.21
C GLU A 192 -21.17 3.75 -13.85
N GLU A 193 -22.23 3.79 -13.07
CA GLU A 193 -23.62 3.61 -13.44
C GLU A 193 -24.16 4.72 -14.36
N GLN A 194 -23.49 5.85 -14.41
CA GLN A 194 -23.78 6.94 -15.33
C GLN A 194 -22.95 6.88 -16.63
N GLY A 195 -22.21 5.79 -16.83
CA GLY A 195 -21.41 5.51 -18.03
C GLY A 195 -19.92 5.65 -17.84
N LEU A 196 -19.38 5.10 -16.77
CA LEU A 196 -17.94 4.98 -16.47
C LEU A 196 -17.27 6.36 -16.35
N LEU A 197 -17.98 7.36 -15.77
CA LEU A 197 -17.52 8.75 -15.80
C LEU A 197 -16.27 8.96 -14.93
N GLY A 198 -16.25 8.38 -13.72
CA GLY A 198 -15.14 8.52 -12.80
C GLY A 198 -13.87 7.85 -13.30
N SER A 199 -13.95 6.61 -13.75
CA SER A 199 -12.79 5.90 -14.30
C SER A 199 -12.28 6.54 -15.60
N TYR A 200 -13.14 7.10 -16.42
CA TYR A 200 -12.72 7.90 -17.58
C TYR A 200 -11.85 9.09 -17.13
N MET A 201 -12.32 9.88 -16.17
CA MET A 201 -11.60 11.07 -15.69
C MET A 201 -10.29 10.68 -15.01
N TYR A 202 -10.30 9.63 -14.22
CA TYR A 202 -9.10 9.09 -13.58
C TYR A 202 -8.03 8.67 -14.60
N VAL A 203 -8.41 7.96 -15.66
CA VAL A 203 -7.47 7.55 -16.73
C VAL A 203 -6.90 8.78 -17.46
N GLN A 204 -7.69 9.86 -17.63
CA GLN A 204 -7.15 11.11 -18.20
C GLN A 204 -6.06 11.70 -17.30
N GLU A 205 -6.27 11.72 -15.97
CA GLU A 205 -5.26 12.18 -15.02
C GLU A 205 -4.01 11.29 -15.05
N VAL A 206 -4.17 9.97 -15.04
CA VAL A 206 -3.06 8.99 -15.19
C VAL A 206 -2.19 9.31 -16.43
N ILE A 207 -2.82 9.64 -17.55
CA ILE A 207 -2.13 10.01 -18.79
C ILE A 207 -1.41 11.36 -18.62
N GLU A 208 -2.08 12.37 -18.05
CA GLU A 208 -1.52 13.72 -17.86
C GLU A 208 -0.31 13.70 -16.91
N ASN A 209 -0.36 12.88 -15.87
CA ASN A 209 0.74 12.69 -14.94
C ASN A 209 1.88 11.87 -15.53
N GLY A 210 1.61 11.09 -16.57
CA GLY A 210 2.57 10.16 -17.18
C GLY A 210 2.85 8.95 -16.28
N ASP A 211 1.87 8.54 -15.50
CA ASP A 211 1.95 7.39 -14.59
C ASP A 211 2.22 6.10 -15.35
N ASN A 212 3.14 5.28 -14.84
CA ASN A 212 3.52 4.00 -15.42
C ASN A 212 2.64 2.87 -14.88
N VAL A 213 1.34 2.89 -15.20
CA VAL A 213 0.40 1.84 -14.80
C VAL A 213 0.67 0.58 -15.61
N MET A 214 1.05 -0.50 -14.93
CA MET A 214 1.41 -1.79 -15.51
C MET A 214 0.25 -2.78 -15.54
N GLY A 215 -0.65 -2.73 -14.57
CA GLY A 215 -1.80 -3.63 -14.49
C GLY A 215 -2.91 -3.09 -13.62
N VAL A 216 -4.14 -3.28 -14.05
CA VAL A 216 -5.36 -2.89 -13.33
C VAL A 216 -6.22 -4.13 -13.09
N LEU A 217 -6.62 -4.33 -11.85
CA LEU A 217 -7.45 -5.43 -11.40
C LEU A 217 -8.80 -4.84 -10.95
N ASN A 218 -9.76 -4.80 -11.88
CA ASN A 218 -11.09 -4.27 -11.62
C ASN A 218 -12.00 -5.40 -11.16
N ALA A 219 -12.50 -5.32 -9.93
CA ALA A 219 -13.50 -6.22 -9.38
C ALA A 219 -14.87 -5.55 -9.43
N ASP A 220 -15.85 -6.24 -9.99
CA ASP A 220 -17.21 -5.71 -10.09
C ASP A 220 -18.17 -6.91 -10.19
N MET A 221 -19.02 -7.04 -9.18
CA MET A 221 -19.91 -8.18 -8.98
C MET A 221 -19.16 -9.52 -8.88
N ILE A 222 -18.64 -9.82 -7.70
CA ILE A 222 -17.89 -11.05 -7.40
C ILE A 222 -18.50 -11.86 -6.24
N GLY A 223 -19.73 -11.55 -5.86
CA GLY A 223 -20.37 -12.10 -4.65
C GLY A 223 -21.55 -13.04 -4.91
N PHE A 224 -21.97 -13.31 -6.15
CA PHE A 224 -23.15 -14.14 -6.42
C PHE A 224 -22.79 -15.51 -6.97
N ALA A 225 -23.16 -16.56 -6.25
CA ALA A 225 -23.10 -17.93 -6.69
C ALA A 225 -24.27 -18.73 -6.10
N VAL A 226 -25.02 -19.45 -6.94
CA VAL A 226 -26.25 -20.16 -6.55
C VAL A 226 -26.09 -21.66 -6.46
N SER A 227 -24.97 -22.22 -6.87
CA SER A 227 -24.69 -23.65 -6.81
C SER A 227 -23.22 -23.93 -6.53
N GLU A 228 -22.91 -25.11 -5.97
CA GLU A 228 -21.54 -25.59 -5.78
C GLU A 228 -20.71 -25.55 -7.08
N TYR A 229 -21.36 -25.66 -8.24
CA TYR A 229 -20.66 -25.54 -9.54
C TYR A 229 -20.29 -24.08 -9.84
N ASP A 230 -21.12 -23.12 -9.50
CA ASP A 230 -20.85 -21.69 -9.73
C ASP A 230 -19.70 -21.20 -8.85
N GLU A 231 -19.63 -21.72 -7.61
CA GLU A 231 -18.59 -21.37 -6.62
C GLU A 231 -17.18 -21.81 -7.00
N ASP A 232 -17.05 -22.70 -8.00
CA ASP A 232 -15.77 -23.22 -8.47
C ASP A 232 -15.16 -22.36 -9.60
N TYR A 233 -15.91 -21.38 -10.14
CA TYR A 233 -15.50 -20.64 -11.31
C TYR A 233 -15.65 -19.13 -11.13
N LEU A 234 -14.67 -18.39 -11.69
CA LEU A 234 -14.72 -16.93 -11.82
C LEU A 234 -14.45 -16.55 -13.27
N LYS A 235 -15.21 -15.63 -13.84
CA LYS A 235 -14.96 -15.05 -15.14
C LYS A 235 -13.98 -13.90 -15.05
N ILE A 236 -13.08 -13.84 -16.01
CA ILE A 236 -12.18 -12.70 -16.19
C ILE A 236 -12.29 -12.25 -17.64
N PHE A 237 -12.58 -10.96 -17.81
CA PHE A 237 -12.57 -10.34 -19.12
C PHE A 237 -11.22 -9.69 -19.41
N GLU A 238 -10.76 -9.79 -20.66
CA GLU A 238 -9.51 -9.25 -21.15
C GLU A 238 -9.65 -8.80 -22.60
N ASP A 239 -8.75 -7.96 -23.12
CA ASP A 239 -8.83 -7.35 -24.46
C ASP A 239 -7.82 -7.92 -25.48
N GLY A 240 -7.16 -9.01 -25.16
CA GLY A 240 -6.07 -9.60 -25.96
C GLY A 240 -4.69 -8.99 -25.63
N GLU A 241 -4.58 -7.70 -25.47
CA GLU A 241 -3.34 -7.05 -25.01
C GLU A 241 -3.10 -7.34 -23.53
N SER A 242 -4.16 -7.56 -22.74
CA SER A 242 -4.14 -7.91 -21.31
C SER A 242 -4.01 -9.42 -21.05
N MET A 243 -3.93 -10.26 -22.08
CA MET A 243 -3.82 -11.72 -21.96
C MET A 243 -2.63 -12.16 -21.07
N TRP A 244 -1.54 -11.39 -21.04
CA TRP A 244 -0.41 -11.69 -20.17
C TRP A 244 -0.82 -11.62 -18.70
N LEU A 245 -1.64 -10.64 -18.31
CA LEU A 245 -2.13 -10.43 -16.95
C LEU A 245 -3.13 -11.53 -16.56
N PHE A 246 -4.01 -11.94 -17.49
CA PHE A 246 -4.87 -13.12 -17.28
C PHE A 246 -4.03 -14.38 -17.04
N ASN A 247 -3.03 -14.66 -17.87
CA ASN A 247 -2.16 -15.82 -17.71
C ASN A 247 -1.38 -15.78 -16.38
N PHE A 248 -0.96 -14.59 -15.95
CA PHE A 248 -0.31 -14.39 -14.67
C PHE A 248 -1.29 -14.70 -13.51
N THR A 249 -2.50 -14.14 -13.54
CA THR A 249 -3.56 -14.41 -12.57
C THR A 249 -3.92 -15.89 -12.49
N ASN A 250 -4.00 -16.56 -13.64
CA ASN A 250 -4.27 -18.01 -13.68
C ASN A 250 -3.13 -18.82 -13.06
N ALA A 251 -1.87 -18.41 -13.24
CA ALA A 251 -0.74 -19.04 -12.58
C ALA A 251 -0.78 -18.83 -11.05
N VAL A 252 -1.18 -17.64 -10.59
CA VAL A 252 -1.42 -17.31 -9.18
C VAL A 252 -2.52 -18.20 -8.60
N SER A 253 -3.68 -18.29 -9.26
CA SER A 253 -4.79 -19.15 -8.81
C SER A 253 -4.34 -20.60 -8.62
N LEU A 254 -3.60 -21.16 -9.57
CA LEU A 254 -3.08 -22.53 -9.48
C LEU A 254 -2.04 -22.68 -8.36
N LEU A 255 -1.17 -21.69 -8.19
CA LEU A 255 -0.12 -21.72 -7.18
C LEU A 255 -0.68 -21.66 -5.75
N TYR A 256 -1.68 -20.82 -5.52
CA TYR A 256 -2.31 -20.60 -4.21
C TYR A 256 -3.66 -21.33 -4.08
N SER A 257 -3.90 -22.39 -4.85
CA SER A 257 -5.18 -23.11 -4.92
C SER A 257 -5.70 -23.63 -3.57
N ASP A 258 -4.83 -23.89 -2.60
CA ASP A 258 -5.25 -24.29 -1.24
C ASP A 258 -5.99 -23.17 -0.47
N TYR A 259 -5.91 -21.93 -0.94
CA TYR A 259 -6.50 -20.74 -0.31
C TYR A 259 -7.56 -20.06 -1.18
N ILE A 260 -7.44 -20.19 -2.50
CA ILE A 260 -8.29 -19.51 -3.49
C ILE A 260 -9.40 -20.45 -3.97
N ASP A 261 -9.05 -21.65 -4.39
CA ASP A 261 -9.97 -22.70 -4.87
C ASP A 261 -10.97 -22.21 -5.93
N LEU A 262 -10.44 -21.55 -6.97
CA LEU A 262 -11.19 -21.04 -8.13
C LEU A 262 -10.53 -21.45 -9.43
N SER A 263 -11.36 -21.87 -10.38
CA SER A 263 -10.99 -22.08 -11.79
C SER A 263 -11.37 -20.83 -12.59
N LEU A 264 -10.44 -20.31 -13.38
CA LEU A 264 -10.66 -19.06 -14.12
C LEU A 264 -11.17 -19.33 -15.53
N ILE A 265 -12.15 -18.55 -15.96
CA ILE A 265 -12.72 -18.57 -17.30
C ILE A 265 -12.32 -17.28 -18.01
N ASP A 266 -11.55 -17.42 -19.10
CA ASP A 266 -11.37 -16.33 -20.04
C ASP A 266 -12.70 -16.04 -20.73
N ALA A 267 -13.30 -14.89 -20.40
CA ALA A 267 -14.60 -14.47 -20.90
C ALA A 267 -14.49 -13.54 -22.13
N GLY A 268 -13.26 -13.22 -22.54
CA GLY A 268 -12.99 -12.32 -23.67
C GLY A 268 -13.32 -10.87 -23.36
N PHE A 269 -13.63 -10.10 -24.39
CA PHE A 269 -13.83 -8.66 -24.30
C PHE A 269 -15.24 -8.26 -23.81
N THR A 270 -15.30 -7.27 -22.94
CA THR A 270 -16.51 -6.50 -22.61
C THR A 270 -16.16 -5.04 -22.32
N TRP A 271 -17.11 -4.12 -22.45
CA TRP A 271 -16.95 -2.70 -22.10
C TRP A 271 -17.73 -2.33 -20.82
N GLY A 272 -18.32 -3.31 -20.15
CA GLY A 272 -19.36 -3.12 -19.12
C GLY A 272 -18.81 -2.92 -17.71
N SER A 273 -17.64 -2.27 -17.51
CA SER A 273 -17.15 -1.81 -16.19
C SER A 273 -15.92 -0.91 -16.36
N ASP A 274 -15.38 -0.38 -15.25
CA ASP A 274 -14.35 0.65 -15.16
C ASP A 274 -13.00 0.29 -15.81
N HIS A 275 -12.69 -1.00 -15.98
CA HIS A 275 -11.51 -1.47 -16.71
C HIS A 275 -11.45 -0.96 -18.17
N TYR A 276 -12.60 -0.66 -18.75
CA TYR A 276 -12.73 -0.35 -20.19
C TYR A 276 -11.87 0.84 -20.62
N TYR A 277 -11.88 1.94 -19.90
CA TYR A 277 -11.08 3.10 -20.29
C TYR A 277 -9.58 2.86 -20.13
N PHE A 278 -9.14 1.98 -19.26
CA PHE A 278 -7.75 1.57 -19.22
C PHE A 278 -7.36 0.85 -20.53
N TRP A 279 -8.19 -0.05 -21.05
CA TRP A 279 -7.98 -0.68 -22.36
C TRP A 279 -8.00 0.33 -23.49
N GLU A 280 -8.98 1.24 -23.51
CA GLU A 280 -9.14 2.24 -24.57
C GLU A 280 -7.88 3.12 -24.70
N TYR A 281 -7.18 3.36 -23.60
CA TYR A 281 -5.95 4.16 -23.59
C TYR A 281 -4.66 3.32 -23.54
N GLY A 282 -4.75 2.00 -23.73
CA GLY A 282 -3.62 1.10 -23.94
C GLY A 282 -2.92 0.64 -22.67
N TYR A 283 -3.61 0.64 -21.53
CA TYR A 283 -3.17 0.01 -20.30
C TYR A 283 -3.70 -1.41 -20.19
N SER A 284 -2.93 -2.32 -19.60
CA SER A 284 -3.42 -3.68 -19.33
C SER A 284 -4.36 -3.67 -18.14
N ALA A 285 -5.53 -4.25 -18.28
CA ALA A 285 -6.53 -4.38 -17.23
C ALA A 285 -7.23 -5.74 -17.30
N LEU A 286 -7.75 -6.20 -16.16
CA LEU A 286 -8.66 -7.33 -16.07
C LEU A 286 -9.94 -6.89 -15.37
N PHE A 287 -11.06 -7.45 -15.82
CA PHE A 287 -12.34 -7.34 -15.15
C PHE A 287 -12.73 -8.70 -14.57
N TYR A 288 -12.78 -8.78 -13.27
CA TYR A 288 -13.16 -9.96 -12.50
C TYR A 288 -14.66 -9.91 -12.22
N HIS A 289 -15.37 -10.95 -12.62
CA HIS A 289 -16.82 -11.02 -12.50
C HIS A 289 -17.24 -12.44 -12.15
N GLU A 290 -18.31 -12.57 -11.44
CA GLU A 290 -18.92 -13.85 -11.05
C GLU A 290 -19.26 -14.74 -12.23
N TYR A 291 -19.34 -16.05 -11.99
CA TYR A 291 -19.58 -17.01 -13.06
C TYR A 291 -20.99 -16.89 -13.67
N ASN A 292 -22.02 -16.86 -12.85
CA ASN A 292 -23.39 -16.57 -13.28
C ASN A 292 -23.72 -15.13 -12.94
N PHE A 293 -24.41 -14.47 -13.84
CA PHE A 293 -24.87 -13.11 -13.64
C PHE A 293 -25.93 -13.07 -12.55
N ASN A 294 -25.83 -12.11 -11.62
CA ASN A 294 -26.73 -11.96 -10.48
C ASN A 294 -28.15 -11.66 -10.91
N ASP A 295 -29.10 -12.52 -10.51
CA ASP A 295 -30.53 -12.34 -10.80
C ASP A 295 -31.14 -11.11 -10.13
N TYR A 296 -30.45 -10.52 -9.14
CA TYR A 296 -30.88 -9.36 -8.36
C TYR A 296 -30.21 -8.04 -8.82
N TYR A 297 -29.40 -8.10 -9.86
CA TYR A 297 -28.75 -6.96 -10.47
C TYR A 297 -29.70 -5.78 -10.69
N HIS A 298 -29.26 -4.55 -10.31
CA HIS A 298 -30.02 -3.31 -10.44
C HIS A 298 -31.40 -3.34 -9.76
N SER A 299 -31.54 -4.00 -8.61
CA SER A 299 -32.81 -4.12 -7.90
C SER A 299 -32.68 -3.91 -6.38
N GLU A 300 -33.83 -3.67 -5.71
CA GLU A 300 -33.92 -3.60 -4.25
C GLU A 300 -33.46 -4.90 -3.54
N GLN A 301 -33.26 -5.97 -4.29
CA GLN A 301 -32.89 -7.28 -3.78
C GLN A 301 -31.37 -7.54 -3.90
N ASP A 302 -30.60 -6.63 -4.43
CA ASP A 302 -29.12 -6.68 -4.38
C ASP A 302 -28.63 -6.37 -2.96
N THR A 303 -28.73 -7.37 -2.11
CA THR A 303 -28.44 -7.30 -0.67
C THR A 303 -27.55 -8.46 -0.23
N LEU A 304 -26.86 -8.28 0.88
CA LEU A 304 -26.00 -9.33 1.47
C LEU A 304 -26.70 -10.67 1.67
N GLU A 305 -28.02 -10.68 1.91
CA GLU A 305 -28.79 -11.92 2.09
C GLU A 305 -28.82 -12.80 0.83
N ASN A 306 -28.58 -12.19 -0.33
CA ASN A 306 -28.57 -12.85 -1.63
C ASN A 306 -27.16 -13.11 -2.17
N MET A 307 -26.12 -12.79 -1.40
CA MET A 307 -24.72 -13.01 -1.74
C MET A 307 -24.19 -14.32 -1.16
N ASN A 308 -23.12 -14.82 -1.76
CA ASN A 308 -22.31 -15.94 -1.27
C ASN A 308 -20.96 -15.41 -0.76
N MET A 309 -20.84 -15.26 0.56
CA MET A 309 -19.64 -14.68 1.17
C MET A 309 -18.39 -15.55 0.98
N GLU A 310 -18.53 -16.88 1.01
CA GLU A 310 -17.41 -17.78 0.77
C GLU A 310 -16.84 -17.59 -0.64
N TYR A 311 -17.72 -17.46 -1.63
CA TYR A 311 -17.33 -17.17 -3.02
C TYR A 311 -16.66 -15.80 -3.17
N CYS A 312 -17.22 -14.77 -2.55
CA CYS A 312 -16.63 -13.43 -2.53
C CYS A 312 -15.23 -13.42 -1.90
N VAL A 313 -15.01 -14.17 -0.83
CA VAL A 313 -13.69 -14.35 -0.20
C VAL A 313 -12.70 -15.03 -1.14
N LYS A 314 -13.12 -16.05 -1.88
CA LYS A 314 -12.26 -16.72 -2.87
C LYS A 314 -11.82 -15.74 -3.97
N GLY A 315 -12.75 -14.94 -4.51
CA GLY A 315 -12.46 -13.88 -5.48
C GLY A 315 -11.51 -12.81 -4.93
N THR A 316 -11.79 -12.35 -3.72
CA THR A 316 -10.91 -11.37 -3.01
C THR A 316 -9.50 -11.90 -2.84
N ARG A 317 -9.34 -13.14 -2.38
CA ARG A 317 -8.02 -13.77 -2.21
C ARG A 317 -7.26 -13.92 -3.53
N LEU A 318 -7.95 -14.25 -4.61
CA LEU A 318 -7.34 -14.33 -5.94
C LEU A 318 -6.79 -12.97 -6.38
N ILE A 319 -7.59 -11.92 -6.27
CA ILE A 319 -7.21 -10.56 -6.68
C ILE A 319 -6.06 -10.05 -5.81
N LEU A 320 -6.15 -10.23 -4.48
CA LEU A 320 -5.09 -9.88 -3.54
C LEU A 320 -3.78 -10.61 -3.84
N ALA A 321 -3.81 -11.93 -4.05
CA ALA A 321 -2.60 -12.69 -4.36
C ALA A 321 -1.97 -12.23 -5.68
N THR A 322 -2.79 -11.96 -6.69
CA THR A 322 -2.34 -11.45 -7.98
C THR A 322 -1.67 -10.08 -7.82
N LEU A 323 -2.31 -9.17 -7.09
CA LEU A 323 -1.79 -7.83 -6.82
C LEU A 323 -0.47 -7.88 -6.04
N ALA A 324 -0.40 -8.72 -4.99
CA ALA A 324 0.80 -8.86 -4.15
C ALA A 324 1.99 -9.46 -4.89
N GLU A 325 1.76 -10.43 -5.79
CA GLU A 325 2.80 -10.98 -6.66
C GLU A 325 3.28 -9.95 -7.70
N LEU A 326 2.36 -9.20 -8.31
CA LEU A 326 2.69 -8.15 -9.27
C LEU A 326 3.47 -7.01 -8.61
N ALA A 327 3.02 -6.55 -7.44
CA ALA A 327 3.67 -5.50 -6.68
C ALA A 327 4.98 -5.97 -6.04
N GLN A 328 5.28 -7.28 -6.08
CA GLN A 328 6.47 -7.93 -5.52
C GLN A 328 6.60 -7.62 -4.02
N ILE A 329 5.85 -8.37 -3.22
CA ILE A 329 5.95 -8.25 -1.76
C ILE A 329 7.40 -8.38 -1.33
N GLY A 330 7.91 -7.33 -0.65
CA GLY A 330 9.26 -7.30 -0.11
C GLY A 330 9.45 -8.38 0.96
N SER A 331 10.69 -8.58 1.37
CA SER A 331 10.95 -9.30 2.61
C SER A 331 10.16 -8.61 3.74
N THR A 332 9.58 -9.36 4.65
CA THR A 332 8.88 -8.81 5.83
C THR A 332 9.75 -7.72 6.45
N ASN A 333 9.20 -6.50 6.60
CA ASN A 333 9.93 -5.39 7.20
C ASN A 333 10.45 -5.78 8.58
N THR A 334 11.76 -5.78 8.74
CA THR A 334 12.43 -6.18 9.97
C THR A 334 12.84 -4.94 10.73
N PRO A 335 12.48 -4.78 12.01
CA PRO A 335 12.90 -3.62 12.78
C PRO A 335 14.40 -3.37 12.70
N PRO A 336 14.83 -2.10 12.73
CA PRO A 336 16.24 -1.77 12.84
C PRO A 336 16.88 -2.44 14.04
N SER A 337 18.16 -2.71 13.95
CA SER A 337 18.94 -3.26 15.06
C SER A 337 18.89 -2.35 16.29
N LEU A 338 19.09 -2.93 17.49
CA LEU A 338 19.22 -2.17 18.72
C LEU A 338 20.31 -1.08 18.56
N PRO A 339 20.01 0.23 18.80
CA PRO A 339 21.00 1.29 18.63
C PRO A 339 22.24 1.09 19.50
N SER A 340 23.41 1.32 18.93
CA SER A 340 24.64 1.45 19.69
C SER A 340 24.79 2.89 20.15
N ILE A 341 24.98 3.10 21.47
CA ILE A 341 25.23 4.40 22.09
C ILE A 341 26.65 4.42 22.60
N THR A 342 27.49 5.33 22.11
CA THR A 342 28.87 5.48 22.60
C THR A 342 29.14 6.91 23.04
N GLY A 343 29.86 7.07 24.17
CA GLY A 343 30.17 8.37 24.75
C GLY A 343 30.74 8.24 26.17
N PRO A 344 31.00 9.37 26.84
CA PRO A 344 31.49 9.37 28.22
C PRO A 344 30.53 8.71 29.21
N SER A 345 31.06 7.86 30.10
CA SER A 345 30.30 7.28 31.23
C SER A 345 30.43 8.09 32.52
N LYS A 346 31.24 9.16 32.51
CA LYS A 346 31.43 10.08 33.67
C LYS A 346 31.61 11.50 33.17
N GLY A 347 30.97 12.44 33.89
CA GLY A 347 31.04 13.84 33.56
C GLY A 347 30.89 14.78 34.76
N LYS A 348 30.82 16.08 34.46
CA LYS A 348 30.57 17.16 35.43
C LYS A 348 29.39 17.97 34.93
N ILE A 349 28.68 18.60 35.87
CA ILE A 349 27.62 19.57 35.55
C ILE A 349 28.14 20.71 34.69
N GLU A 350 27.25 21.24 33.82
CA GLU A 350 27.51 22.42 32.95
C GLU A 350 28.66 22.22 31.96
N ILE A 351 28.97 20.97 31.62
CA ILE A 351 29.88 20.59 30.55
C ILE A 351 29.10 19.83 29.50
N GLU A 352 29.29 20.21 28.23
CA GLU A 352 28.71 19.55 27.09
C GLU A 352 29.52 18.31 26.75
N TYR A 353 28.80 17.21 26.45
CA TYR A 353 29.38 15.92 26.07
C TYR A 353 28.76 15.40 24.79
N ASP A 354 29.59 14.90 23.86
CA ASP A 354 29.17 14.28 22.63
C ASP A 354 28.88 12.80 22.81
N TYR A 355 27.75 12.36 22.21
CA TYR A 355 27.35 10.97 22.12
C TYR A 355 27.13 10.59 20.67
N TYR A 356 27.54 9.39 20.31
CA TYR A 356 27.44 8.83 18.97
C TYR A 356 26.41 7.73 18.98
N PHE A 357 25.53 7.73 17.97
CA PHE A 357 24.46 6.79 17.81
C PHE A 357 24.56 6.15 16.43
N VAL A 358 24.26 4.86 16.36
CA VAL A 358 24.18 4.11 15.09
C VAL A 358 23.27 2.92 15.26
N SER A 359 22.46 2.64 14.25
CA SER A 359 21.70 1.42 14.05
C SER A 359 21.78 1.02 12.58
N THR A 360 21.48 -0.24 12.26
CA THR A 360 21.38 -0.75 10.90
C THR A 360 20.01 -1.36 10.72
N ASP A 361 19.40 -1.08 9.62
CA ASP A 361 18.18 -1.72 9.16
C ASP A 361 18.55 -2.92 8.26
N PRO A 362 17.95 -4.11 8.45
CA PRO A 362 18.29 -5.28 7.65
C PRO A 362 17.99 -5.10 6.15
N GLU A 363 16.94 -4.35 5.82
CA GLU A 363 16.52 -4.05 4.45
C GLU A 363 17.25 -2.82 3.88
N GLY A 364 17.97 -2.08 4.73
CA GLY A 364 18.75 -0.90 4.35
C GLY A 364 17.96 0.40 4.40
N TYR A 365 16.77 0.41 5.00
CA TYR A 365 15.92 1.59 5.08
C TYR A 365 16.50 2.69 5.97
N ASP A 366 16.09 3.91 5.70
CA ASP A 366 16.40 5.09 6.52
C ASP A 366 15.81 4.96 7.93
N ILE A 367 16.53 5.50 8.91
CA ILE A 367 16.23 5.30 10.32
C ILE A 367 15.99 6.64 11.02
N TYR A 368 14.89 6.70 11.78
CA TYR A 368 14.60 7.73 12.76
C TYR A 368 14.98 7.26 14.16
N TYR A 369 15.31 8.18 15.05
CA TYR A 369 15.69 7.86 16.43
C TYR A 369 14.89 8.65 17.44
N SER A 370 14.51 7.98 18.51
CA SER A 370 13.97 8.57 19.75
C SER A 370 15.06 8.54 20.82
N ILE A 371 15.47 9.70 21.33
CA ILE A 371 16.56 9.84 22.32
C ILE A 371 16.01 10.43 23.62
N ASP A 372 16.23 9.75 24.74
CA ASP A 372 15.89 10.20 26.09
C ASP A 372 17.20 10.34 26.90
N TRP A 373 17.53 11.57 27.37
CA TRP A 373 18.74 11.84 28.12
C TRP A 373 18.65 11.44 29.60
N GLY A 374 17.46 11.02 30.06
CA GLY A 374 17.20 10.55 31.43
C GLY A 374 17.14 11.66 32.50
N ASP A 375 16.98 12.91 32.09
CA ASP A 375 16.97 14.09 32.95
C ASP A 375 15.65 14.88 32.88
N ASP A 376 14.57 14.22 32.48
CA ASP A 376 13.21 14.76 32.35
C ASP A 376 13.08 15.92 31.32
N THR A 377 14.04 16.10 30.42
CA THR A 377 13.95 17.10 29.33
C THR A 377 13.05 16.65 28.18
N GLY A 378 12.56 15.38 28.22
CA GLY A 378 11.69 14.78 27.22
C GLY A 378 12.44 13.97 26.17
N ILE A 379 11.69 13.42 25.20
CA ILE A 379 12.24 12.62 24.12
C ILE A 379 12.52 13.51 22.92
N LEU A 380 13.75 13.42 22.39
CA LEU A 380 14.18 14.08 21.17
C LEU A 380 13.99 13.11 19.99
N TYR A 381 13.32 13.56 18.93
CA TYR A 381 13.16 12.81 17.68
C TYR A 381 14.08 13.39 16.62
N VAL A 382 14.90 12.53 15.98
CA VAL A 382 15.88 12.92 14.97
C VAL A 382 15.92 11.92 13.82
N GLY A 383 16.25 12.37 12.64
CA GLY A 383 16.33 11.58 11.40
C GLY A 383 15.61 12.28 10.25
N PRO A 384 15.51 11.64 9.06
CA PRO A 384 16.08 10.31 8.78
C PRO A 384 17.61 10.32 8.67
N TYR A 385 18.23 9.16 8.90
CA TYR A 385 19.64 8.87 8.66
C TYR A 385 19.77 7.58 7.87
N ASP A 386 20.74 7.47 6.98
CA ASP A 386 21.01 6.24 6.24
C ASP A 386 21.25 5.06 7.20
N SER A 387 20.83 3.84 6.81
CA SER A 387 21.12 2.62 7.57
C SER A 387 22.65 2.48 7.80
N GLY A 388 23.04 2.35 9.07
CA GLY A 388 24.45 2.26 9.46
C GLY A 388 25.19 3.61 9.56
N GLN A 389 24.54 4.73 9.29
CA GLN A 389 25.13 6.05 9.45
C GLN A 389 25.33 6.37 10.95
N VAL A 390 26.56 6.78 11.31
CA VAL A 390 26.85 7.31 12.63
C VAL A 390 26.52 8.79 12.69
N PHE A 391 25.73 9.21 13.67
CA PHE A 391 25.49 10.63 13.92
C PHE A 391 25.83 11.01 15.37
N THR A 392 26.00 12.30 15.63
CA THR A 392 26.44 12.83 16.90
C THR A 392 25.38 13.80 17.45
N LEU A 393 25.05 13.63 18.72
CA LEU A 393 24.29 14.61 19.52
C LEU A 393 25.10 14.98 20.75
N ASN A 394 24.93 16.22 21.19
CA ASN A 394 25.52 16.69 22.44
C ASN A 394 24.45 16.92 23.50
N HIS A 395 24.87 16.80 24.79
CA HIS A 395 24.00 17.10 25.92
C HIS A 395 24.77 17.64 27.11
N THR A 396 24.08 18.45 27.92
CA THR A 396 24.62 19.09 29.13
C THR A 396 23.69 18.86 30.29
N TRP A 397 24.14 18.17 31.34
CA TRP A 397 23.41 18.01 32.60
C TRP A 397 23.70 19.16 33.53
N ILE A 398 22.66 19.72 34.16
CA ILE A 398 22.77 20.87 35.09
C ILE A 398 22.83 20.44 36.54
N GLU A 399 22.42 19.21 36.86
CA GLU A 399 22.46 18.66 38.24
C GLU A 399 23.35 17.41 38.31
N PRO A 400 23.97 17.15 39.50
CA PRO A 400 24.72 15.91 39.67
C PRO A 400 23.76 14.74 39.88
N GLY A 401 24.03 13.61 39.24
CA GLY A 401 23.17 12.42 39.31
C GLY A 401 23.76 11.27 38.50
N THR A 402 23.05 10.16 38.51
CA THR A 402 23.24 9.06 37.58
C THR A 402 22.09 9.11 36.63
N TYR A 403 22.39 9.24 35.36
CA TYR A 403 21.41 9.34 34.28
C TYR A 403 21.53 8.14 33.35
N VAL A 404 20.41 7.72 32.78
CA VAL A 404 20.35 6.62 31.78
C VAL A 404 19.90 7.21 30.47
N ILE A 405 20.85 7.36 29.56
CA ILE A 405 20.58 7.75 28.19
C ILE A 405 19.91 6.54 27.51
N LYS A 406 18.80 6.78 26.81
CA LYS A 406 18.10 5.74 26.04
C LYS A 406 17.99 6.15 24.59
N ALA A 407 18.11 5.18 23.69
CA ALA A 407 17.88 5.37 22.26
C ALA A 407 17.06 4.22 21.70
N LYS A 408 16.14 4.53 20.78
CA LYS A 408 15.32 3.59 20.05
C LYS A 408 15.36 3.97 18.58
N ALA A 409 15.51 3.01 17.72
CA ALA A 409 15.49 3.19 16.27
C ALA A 409 14.11 2.82 15.69
N LYS A 410 13.71 3.51 14.63
CA LYS A 410 12.48 3.27 13.90
C LYS A 410 12.75 3.46 12.41
N ASP A 411 12.37 2.50 11.56
CA ASP A 411 12.47 2.64 10.11
C ASP A 411 11.36 3.53 9.52
N ILE A 412 11.39 3.74 8.21
CA ILE A 412 10.40 4.54 7.48
C ILE A 412 9.01 3.90 7.43
N PHE A 413 8.90 2.59 7.67
CA PHE A 413 7.65 1.84 7.71
C PHE A 413 7.08 1.68 9.12
N GLY A 414 7.78 2.20 10.13
CA GLY A 414 7.28 2.26 11.49
C GLY A 414 7.70 1.10 12.39
N ALA A 415 8.45 0.11 11.90
CA ALA A 415 8.97 -0.95 12.76
C ALA A 415 10.06 -0.40 13.69
N GLU A 416 9.99 -0.75 14.97
CA GLU A 416 10.80 -0.16 16.02
C GLU A 416 11.69 -1.20 16.71
N SER A 417 12.95 -0.83 16.98
CA SER A 417 13.83 -1.61 17.85
C SER A 417 13.41 -1.53 19.33
N ASP A 418 14.01 -2.36 20.16
CA ASP A 418 14.01 -2.12 21.60
C ASP A 418 14.83 -0.88 22.00
N TRP A 419 14.67 -0.41 23.26
CA TRP A 419 15.46 0.67 23.82
C TRP A 419 16.87 0.23 24.20
N ALA A 420 17.89 0.82 23.57
CA ALA A 420 19.27 0.75 24.04
C ALA A 420 19.50 1.71 25.22
N THR A 421 20.44 1.41 26.09
CA THR A 421 20.72 2.23 27.28
C THR A 421 22.22 2.42 27.48
N LEU A 422 22.60 3.63 27.97
CA LEU A 422 23.97 3.95 28.43
C LEU A 422 23.90 4.77 29.71
N GLU A 423 24.57 4.32 30.77
CA GLU A 423 24.64 5.05 32.04
C GLU A 423 25.77 6.08 32.07
N ILE A 424 25.48 7.30 32.57
CA ILE A 424 26.46 8.34 32.85
C ILE A 424 26.33 8.84 34.29
N VAL A 425 27.45 9.02 34.99
CA VAL A 425 27.53 9.61 36.31
C VAL A 425 28.04 11.05 36.21
N ILE A 426 27.18 12.01 36.51
CA ILE A 426 27.51 13.45 36.56
C ILE A 426 27.83 13.88 37.98
N THR A 427 28.99 14.50 38.15
CA THR A 427 29.47 14.98 39.45
C THR A 427 29.57 16.50 39.48
N LYS A 428 29.56 17.08 40.69
CA LYS A 428 29.81 18.52 40.85
C LYS A 428 31.22 18.86 40.37
N SER A 429 31.41 19.98 39.72
CA SER A 429 32.72 20.57 39.50
C SER A 429 33.36 20.80 40.88
N LYS A 430 34.61 20.32 41.07
CA LYS A 430 35.33 20.68 42.30
C LYS A 430 35.50 22.21 42.27
N SER A 431 34.72 22.92 43.12
CA SER A 431 35.08 24.28 43.43
C SER A 431 36.50 24.23 44.00
N ILE A 432 37.43 24.85 43.31
CA ILE A 432 38.76 25.14 43.93
C ILE A 432 38.39 25.99 45.15
N SER A 433 38.39 25.35 46.31
CA SER A 433 38.08 26.06 47.53
C SER A 433 39.14 27.17 47.67
N ASN A 434 38.71 28.41 47.52
CA ASN A 434 39.54 29.58 47.78
C ASN A 434 40.16 29.55 49.20
N ASN A 435 39.72 28.62 50.05
CA ASN A 435 40.26 28.36 51.36
C ASN A 435 41.77 27.92 51.39
N PHE A 436 42.23 27.20 50.30
CA PHE A 436 43.64 26.84 50.25
C PHE A 436 44.49 28.07 49.89
N THR A 437 44.05 28.83 48.90
CA THR A 437 44.73 30.06 48.45
C THR A 437 44.67 31.13 49.59
N MET A 438 43.53 31.27 50.28
CA MET A 438 43.40 32.19 51.38
C MET A 438 44.27 31.75 52.60
N LYS A 439 44.26 30.45 52.97
CA LYS A 439 45.13 29.92 54.04
C LYS A 439 46.63 30.02 53.68
N LEU A 440 47.01 29.90 52.38
CA LEU A 440 48.38 30.10 51.93
C LEU A 440 48.78 31.56 52.03
N LEU A 441 47.89 32.48 51.67
CA LEU A 441 48.08 33.92 51.76
C LEU A 441 48.11 34.42 53.21
N GLU A 442 47.34 33.86 54.12
CA GLU A 442 47.40 34.15 55.57
C GLU A 442 48.71 33.69 56.18
N ARG A 443 49.34 32.62 55.68
CA ARG A 443 50.60 32.07 56.16
C ARG A 443 51.83 32.83 55.71
N PHE A 444 51.69 33.63 54.67
CA PHE A 444 52.76 34.44 54.05
C PHE A 444 52.28 35.88 53.75
N PRO A 445 52.04 36.72 54.76
CA PRO A 445 51.45 38.05 54.61
C PRO A 445 52.23 38.97 53.70
N ASN A 446 53.58 38.80 53.57
CA ASN A 446 54.41 39.62 52.70
C ASN A 446 54.25 39.28 51.18
N VAL A 447 53.78 38.06 50.86
CA VAL A 447 53.49 37.66 49.46
C VAL A 447 52.21 38.29 49.00
N PHE A 448 51.25 38.54 49.90
CA PHE A 448 49.99 39.19 49.60
C PHE A 448 50.12 40.62 49.07
N GLN A 449 51.07 41.37 49.63
CA GLN A 449 51.38 42.72 49.15
C GLN A 449 52.02 42.71 47.73
N ILE A 450 52.88 41.74 47.43
CA ILE A 450 53.51 41.60 46.14
C ILE A 450 52.49 41.19 45.05
N VAL A 451 51.59 40.28 45.38
CA VAL A 451 50.53 39.83 44.45
C VAL A 451 49.53 40.96 44.19
N LYS A 452 49.16 41.77 45.16
CA LYS A 452 48.33 42.96 45.00
C LYS A 452 48.93 43.99 44.04
N VAL A 453 50.23 44.20 44.13
CA VAL A 453 50.99 45.14 43.25
C VAL A 453 51.08 44.58 41.83
N LEU A 454 51.26 43.26 41.68
CA LEU A 454 51.36 42.60 40.36
C LEU A 454 50.00 42.47 39.63
N LEU A 455 48.91 42.30 40.36
CA LEU A 455 47.58 42.13 39.78
C LEU A 455 46.77 43.45 39.69
N LYS A 456 47.37 44.59 40.13
CA LYS A 456 46.70 45.91 40.15
C LYS A 456 45.30 45.88 40.83
N LEU A 457 45.11 45.10 41.88
CA LEU A 457 43.90 45.04 42.71
C LEU A 457 43.97 46.06 43.84
#